data_15507a85e1ffcccd620fd3d63c438b43
#
_entry.id   15507a85e1ffcccd620fd3d63c438b43
#
_cell.length_a   1.000
_cell.length_b   1.000
_cell.length_c   1.000
_cell.angle_alpha   90.00
_cell.angle_beta   90.00
_cell.angle_gamma   90.00
#
_symmetry.space_group_name_H-M   'P 1'
#
loop_
_entity.id
_entity.type
_entity.pdbx_description
1 polymer ?
#
loop_
_entity_poly.entity_id
_entity_poly.type
_entity_poly.pdbx_seq_one_letter_code
_entity_poly.pdbx_strand_id
1 'polypeptide(L)'
;MKIALYGMPCAGKSTLMDRITDAKVINGSQELRRICGGSFSELSEEEKHQVRIKYTEYINGLNDEVIVSDGHYSFMETVAFTEADGELYDIFIYLYCSPEALKERYALSEKNAKFAGESIESLRQWQEFEINNLREECHRRNKDFYVVSDNEEDQNKFFDFLSLLREGFSSYDLATDICHQIMEQFNKQDILYMVDGDKTIITQDSYRFCCNGKTKIFDGDFYTGYQSFLFEKELQTASIDKSKIAEITINNEV
;
A
#
# COMPACT_ATOMS: atom_id res chain seq x y z
N MET A 1 -14.56 -3.04 -10.43
CA MET A 1 -13.51 -3.02 -9.39
C MET A 1 -13.33 -1.59 -8.92
N LYS A 2 -13.33 -1.36 -7.60
CA LYS A 2 -13.17 -0.04 -6.99
C LYS A 2 -11.90 -0.03 -6.14
N ILE A 3 -10.99 0.90 -6.42
CA ILE A 3 -9.67 1.00 -5.79
C ILE A 3 -9.58 2.32 -5.03
N ALA A 4 -9.26 2.25 -3.74
CA ALA A 4 -8.91 3.41 -2.93
C ALA A 4 -7.41 3.68 -3.00
N LEU A 5 -7.01 4.87 -3.44
CA LEU A 5 -5.62 5.34 -3.38
C LEU A 5 -5.47 6.28 -2.19
N TYR A 6 -4.94 5.78 -1.09
CA TYR A 6 -4.72 6.55 0.13
C TYR A 6 -3.27 7.00 0.28
N GLY A 7 -3.02 7.86 1.21
CA GLY A 7 -1.70 8.38 1.54
C GLY A 7 -1.79 9.79 2.12
N MET A 8 -0.73 10.23 2.72
CA MET A 8 -0.67 11.54 3.38
C MET A 8 -0.91 12.70 2.40
N PRO A 9 -1.32 13.89 2.87
CA PRO A 9 -1.30 15.09 2.05
C PRO A 9 0.09 15.27 1.41
N CYS A 10 0.16 15.77 0.19
CA CYS A 10 1.40 15.95 -0.58
C CYS A 10 2.21 14.68 -0.91
N ALA A 11 1.70 13.47 -0.63
CA ALA A 11 2.38 12.24 -1.02
C ALA A 11 2.52 12.04 -2.54
N GLY A 12 1.78 12.79 -3.36
CA GLY A 12 1.85 12.69 -4.82
C GLY A 12 0.68 11.95 -5.46
N LYS A 13 -0.38 11.65 -4.71
CA LYS A 13 -1.57 10.92 -5.22
C LYS A 13 -2.12 11.51 -6.52
N SER A 14 -2.35 12.82 -6.58
CA SER A 14 -2.89 13.47 -7.77
C SER A 14 -1.97 13.29 -8.99
N THR A 15 -0.65 13.42 -8.81
CA THR A 15 0.34 13.21 -9.88
C THR A 15 0.32 11.77 -10.39
N LEU A 16 0.15 10.79 -9.49
CA LEU A 16 0.01 9.38 -9.87
C LEU A 16 -1.30 9.16 -10.63
N MET A 17 -2.40 9.72 -10.12
CA MET A 17 -3.73 9.58 -10.73
C MET A 17 -3.83 10.20 -12.13
N ASP A 18 -3.16 11.33 -12.36
CA ASP A 18 -3.12 12.00 -13.68
C ASP A 18 -2.48 11.13 -14.78
N ARG A 19 -1.73 10.09 -14.41
CA ARG A 19 -1.10 9.12 -15.30
C ARG A 19 -1.95 7.88 -15.57
N ILE A 20 -3.06 7.70 -14.85
CA ILE A 20 -3.97 6.56 -15.04
C ILE A 20 -4.87 6.87 -16.23
N THR A 21 -4.77 6.09 -17.31
CA THR A 21 -5.52 6.30 -18.55
C THR A 21 -6.69 5.35 -18.74
N ASP A 22 -6.64 4.20 -18.11
CA ASP A 22 -7.58 3.08 -18.40
C ASP A 22 -8.55 2.80 -17.25
N ALA A 23 -8.76 3.75 -16.35
CA ALA A 23 -9.73 3.67 -15.28
C ALA A 23 -10.46 5.00 -15.11
N LYS A 24 -11.63 4.94 -14.50
CA LYS A 24 -12.32 6.15 -14.05
C LYS A 24 -11.62 6.69 -12.82
N VAL A 25 -10.98 7.85 -12.96
CA VAL A 25 -10.28 8.53 -11.87
C VAL A 25 -11.21 9.52 -11.18
N ILE A 26 -11.30 9.45 -9.86
CA ILE A 26 -12.13 10.32 -9.02
C ILE A 26 -11.25 11.08 -8.04
N ASN A 27 -11.20 12.40 -8.15
CA ASN A 27 -10.55 13.24 -7.16
C ASN A 27 -11.46 13.46 -5.95
N GLY A 28 -11.16 12.77 -4.84
CA GLY A 28 -11.99 12.77 -3.64
C GLY A 28 -12.19 14.17 -3.06
N SER A 29 -11.15 15.00 -3.05
CA SER A 29 -11.28 16.35 -2.50
C SER A 29 -12.17 17.28 -3.35
N GLN A 30 -12.22 17.08 -4.66
CA GLN A 30 -13.13 17.82 -5.55
C GLN A 30 -14.57 17.35 -5.38
N GLU A 31 -14.77 16.04 -5.35
CA GLU A 31 -16.11 15.47 -5.20
C GLU A 31 -16.73 15.75 -3.83
N LEU A 32 -15.95 15.69 -2.74
CA LEU A 32 -16.44 16.08 -1.42
C LEU A 32 -16.93 17.53 -1.39
N ARG A 33 -16.21 18.48 -2.03
CA ARG A 33 -16.68 19.87 -2.18
C ARG A 33 -17.93 19.97 -3.03
N ARG A 34 -18.03 19.22 -4.12
CA ARG A 34 -19.23 19.19 -4.98
C ARG A 34 -20.44 18.70 -4.19
N ILE A 35 -20.29 17.63 -3.42
CA ILE A 35 -21.38 17.02 -2.63
C ILE A 35 -21.84 17.94 -1.50
N CYS A 36 -20.93 18.61 -0.80
CA CYS A 36 -21.32 19.53 0.28
C CYS A 36 -21.80 20.91 -0.22
N GLY A 37 -21.58 21.23 -1.50
CA GLY A 37 -22.00 22.51 -2.09
C GLY A 37 -21.22 23.73 -1.59
N GLY A 38 -20.04 23.52 -0.97
CA GLY A 38 -19.26 24.60 -0.36
C GLY A 38 -17.89 24.17 0.13
N SER A 39 -17.39 24.85 1.16
CA SER A 39 -16.11 24.54 1.78
C SER A 39 -16.22 23.34 2.73
N PHE A 40 -15.74 22.19 2.29
CA PHE A 40 -15.72 20.97 3.13
C PHE A 40 -14.94 21.17 4.45
N SER A 41 -13.90 22.02 4.45
CA SER A 41 -13.07 22.30 5.64
C SER A 41 -13.80 23.04 6.74
N GLU A 42 -14.88 23.77 6.40
CA GLU A 42 -15.65 24.57 7.36
C GLU A 42 -16.79 23.77 8.05
N LEU A 43 -17.05 22.55 7.57
CA LEU A 43 -18.04 21.67 8.15
C LEU A 43 -17.60 21.13 9.52
N SER A 44 -18.54 20.87 10.40
CA SER A 44 -18.30 20.09 11.62
C SER A 44 -17.86 18.65 11.28
N GLU A 45 -17.27 17.95 12.22
CA GLU A 45 -16.84 16.56 11.98
C GLU A 45 -18.03 15.62 11.65
N GLU A 46 -19.18 15.84 12.27
CA GLU A 46 -20.40 15.10 11.96
C GLU A 46 -20.87 15.36 10.52
N GLU A 47 -20.90 16.61 10.08
CA GLU A 47 -21.26 16.96 8.70
C GLU A 47 -20.25 16.41 7.70
N LYS A 48 -18.95 16.47 8.01
CA LYS A 48 -17.90 15.84 7.20
C LYS A 48 -18.10 14.34 7.07
N HIS A 49 -18.47 13.68 8.16
CA HIS A 49 -18.75 12.24 8.15
C HIS A 49 -19.95 11.93 7.22
N GLN A 50 -21.04 12.69 7.31
CA GLN A 50 -22.19 12.52 6.44
C GLN A 50 -21.88 12.77 4.96
N VAL A 51 -21.03 13.75 4.67
CA VAL A 51 -20.57 14.02 3.29
C VAL A 51 -19.69 12.88 2.76
N ARG A 52 -18.86 12.27 3.59
CA ARG A 52 -18.07 11.09 3.21
C ARG A 52 -18.95 9.89 2.88
N ILE A 53 -20.00 9.64 3.66
CA ILE A 53 -20.98 8.58 3.35
C ILE A 53 -21.65 8.84 1.99
N LYS A 54 -22.11 10.06 1.73
CA LYS A 54 -22.70 10.42 0.42
C LYS A 54 -21.68 10.27 -0.73
N TYR A 55 -20.42 10.50 -0.45
CA TYR A 55 -19.34 10.30 -1.43
C TYR A 55 -19.17 8.81 -1.78
N THR A 56 -19.20 7.92 -0.79
CA THR A 56 -19.16 6.48 -1.05
C THR A 56 -20.40 5.99 -1.79
N GLU A 57 -21.59 6.51 -1.48
CA GLU A 57 -22.82 6.24 -2.22
C GLU A 57 -22.71 6.68 -3.69
N TYR A 58 -22.15 7.87 -3.93
CA TYR A 58 -21.91 8.36 -5.29
C TYR A 58 -20.97 7.43 -6.07
N ILE A 59 -19.83 7.04 -5.51
CA ILE A 59 -18.90 6.11 -6.18
C ILE A 59 -19.56 4.75 -6.40
N ASN A 60 -20.37 4.28 -5.44
CA ASN A 60 -21.05 3.00 -5.58
C ASN A 60 -22.06 3.00 -6.74
N GLY A 61 -22.64 4.13 -7.06
CA GLY A 61 -23.57 4.31 -8.18
C GLY A 61 -22.91 4.38 -9.56
N LEU A 62 -21.58 4.46 -9.65
CA LEU A 62 -20.86 4.48 -10.92
C LEU A 62 -20.75 3.06 -11.52
N ASN A 63 -20.85 2.98 -12.86
CA ASN A 63 -20.86 1.70 -13.59
C ASN A 63 -19.56 1.46 -14.39
N ASP A 64 -18.51 2.23 -14.14
CA ASP A 64 -17.23 2.04 -14.78
C ASP A 64 -16.59 0.71 -14.31
N GLU A 65 -15.91 0.00 -15.20
CA GLU A 65 -15.28 -1.30 -14.93
C GLU A 65 -14.23 -1.20 -13.82
N VAL A 66 -13.39 -0.17 -13.90
CA VAL A 66 -12.37 0.15 -12.91
C VAL A 66 -12.52 1.60 -12.48
N ILE A 67 -12.61 1.83 -11.19
CA ILE A 67 -12.67 3.16 -10.58
C ILE A 67 -11.50 3.28 -9.60
N VAL A 68 -10.71 4.33 -9.73
CA VAL A 68 -9.66 4.71 -8.78
C VAL A 68 -10.03 6.04 -8.13
N SER A 69 -10.10 6.05 -6.84
CA SER A 69 -10.49 7.23 -6.06
C SER A 69 -9.41 7.57 -5.03
N ASP A 70 -8.99 8.84 -4.95
CA ASP A 70 -8.08 9.25 -3.91
C ASP A 70 -8.78 9.62 -2.60
N GLY A 71 -8.06 9.36 -1.51
CA GLY A 71 -8.56 9.66 -0.17
C GLY A 71 -7.43 9.84 0.84
N HIS A 72 -7.87 10.01 2.09
CA HIS A 72 -7.00 10.05 3.26
C HIS A 72 -7.61 9.17 4.34
N TYR A 73 -6.76 8.37 5.00
CA TYR A 73 -7.20 7.62 6.16
C TYR A 73 -7.45 8.55 7.36
N SER A 74 -6.53 9.47 7.59
CA SER A 74 -6.61 10.42 8.70
C SER A 74 -6.04 11.80 8.34
N PHE A 75 -6.27 12.73 9.22
CA PHE A 75 -5.59 14.03 9.28
C PHE A 75 -5.06 14.19 10.70
N MET A 76 -3.81 13.80 10.93
CA MET A 76 -3.23 13.66 12.26
C MET A 76 -4.09 12.72 13.13
N GLU A 77 -4.60 13.20 14.24
CA GLU A 77 -5.41 12.42 15.18
C GLU A 77 -6.87 12.19 14.72
N THR A 78 -7.32 12.89 13.68
CA THR A 78 -8.70 12.77 13.19
C THR A 78 -8.80 11.73 12.09
N VAL A 79 -9.43 10.59 12.36
CA VAL A 79 -9.70 9.55 11.38
C VAL A 79 -10.77 10.02 10.40
N ALA A 80 -10.45 9.98 9.11
CA ALA A 80 -11.34 10.34 8.01
C ALA A 80 -12.01 9.12 7.37
N PHE A 81 -11.40 7.95 7.49
CA PHE A 81 -11.91 6.67 7.03
C PHE A 81 -13.25 6.35 7.70
N THR A 82 -14.20 5.81 6.94
CA THR A 82 -15.52 5.40 7.43
C THR A 82 -15.76 3.91 7.17
N GLU A 83 -16.70 3.32 7.87
CA GLU A 83 -17.16 1.95 7.58
C GLU A 83 -17.60 1.82 6.12
N ALA A 84 -18.26 2.86 5.57
CA ALA A 84 -18.70 2.89 4.19
C ALA A 84 -17.53 2.84 3.19
N ASP A 85 -16.38 3.44 3.51
CA ASP A 85 -15.17 3.28 2.69
C ASP A 85 -14.68 1.82 2.71
N GLY A 86 -14.66 1.20 3.88
CA GLY A 86 -14.25 -0.19 4.05
C GLY A 86 -15.11 -1.18 3.29
N GLU A 87 -16.41 -0.92 3.19
CA GLU A 87 -17.35 -1.76 2.42
C GLU A 87 -17.27 -1.52 0.91
N LEU A 88 -17.06 -0.26 0.50
CA LEU A 88 -17.12 0.16 -0.89
C LEU A 88 -15.98 -0.39 -1.74
N TYR A 89 -14.73 -0.21 -1.28
CA TYR A 89 -13.57 -0.51 -2.08
C TYR A 89 -13.19 -1.99 -2.03
N ASP A 90 -12.80 -2.53 -3.18
CA ASP A 90 -12.30 -3.90 -3.30
C ASP A 90 -10.83 -3.99 -2.89
N ILE A 91 -10.06 -2.94 -3.21
CA ILE A 91 -8.62 -2.88 -3.03
C ILE A 91 -8.22 -1.53 -2.44
N PHE A 92 -7.29 -1.56 -1.48
CA PHE A 92 -6.69 -0.36 -0.91
C PHE A 92 -5.21 -0.29 -1.26
N ILE A 93 -4.80 0.85 -1.79
CA ILE A 93 -3.41 1.14 -2.13
C ILE A 93 -2.97 2.37 -1.34
N TYR A 94 -1.88 2.26 -0.61
CA TYR A 94 -1.30 3.37 0.12
C TYR A 94 -0.06 3.90 -0.60
N LEU A 95 -0.09 5.16 -1.00
CA LEU A 95 1.06 5.84 -1.58
C LEU A 95 1.96 6.35 -0.46
N TYR A 96 3.08 5.67 -0.26
CA TYR A 96 4.11 6.03 0.69
C TYR A 96 5.02 7.11 0.11
N CYS A 97 5.31 8.12 0.92
CA CYS A 97 6.30 9.14 0.64
C CYS A 97 7.18 9.30 1.88
N SER A 98 8.49 9.39 1.72
CA SER A 98 9.36 9.50 2.89
C SER A 98 9.01 10.74 3.75
N PRO A 99 9.09 10.65 5.08
CA PRO A 99 8.80 11.78 5.96
C PRO A 99 9.63 13.03 5.64
N GLU A 100 10.87 12.84 5.18
CA GLU A 100 11.77 13.90 4.74
C GLU A 100 11.19 14.63 3.51
N ALA A 101 10.80 13.88 2.48
CA ALA A 101 10.20 14.44 1.28
C ALA A 101 8.84 15.09 1.56
N LEU A 102 8.03 14.50 2.43
CA LEU A 102 6.77 15.12 2.88
C LEU A 102 7.00 16.48 3.53
N LYS A 103 7.99 16.56 4.42
CA LYS A 103 8.34 17.82 5.10
C LYS A 103 8.75 18.92 4.12
N GLU A 104 9.56 18.58 3.12
CA GLU A 104 9.96 19.51 2.06
C GLU A 104 8.74 19.96 1.24
N ARG A 105 7.86 19.03 0.86
CA ARG A 105 6.64 19.34 0.09
C ARG A 105 5.65 20.19 0.88
N TYR A 106 5.52 19.98 2.19
CA TYR A 106 4.68 20.82 3.05
C TYR A 106 5.17 22.26 3.13
N ALA A 107 6.49 22.45 3.18
CA ALA A 107 7.08 23.79 3.20
C ALA A 107 6.81 24.57 1.89
N LEU A 108 6.57 23.88 0.78
CA LEU A 108 6.27 24.48 -0.52
C LEU A 108 4.75 24.58 -0.82
N SER A 109 3.91 23.94 -0.02
CA SER A 109 2.47 23.84 -0.27
C SER A 109 1.68 24.87 0.56
N GLU A 110 1.11 25.87 -0.09
CA GLU A 110 0.22 26.82 0.58
C GLU A 110 -0.97 26.13 1.29
N LYS A 111 -1.58 25.13 0.62
CA LYS A 111 -2.73 24.38 1.14
C LYS A 111 -2.39 23.55 2.38
N ASN A 112 -1.18 23.01 2.46
CA ASN A 112 -0.75 22.09 3.51
C ASN A 112 0.35 22.65 4.41
N ALA A 113 0.60 23.97 4.33
CA ALA A 113 1.60 24.69 5.14
C ALA A 113 1.46 24.46 6.66
N LYS A 114 0.24 24.17 7.11
CA LYS A 114 -0.03 23.83 8.52
C LYS A 114 0.73 22.59 9.03
N PHE A 115 1.14 21.69 8.14
CA PHE A 115 1.93 20.51 8.48
C PHE A 115 3.45 20.73 8.36
N ALA A 116 3.91 21.88 7.84
CA ALA A 116 5.33 22.17 7.66
C ALA A 116 6.11 22.24 8.99
N GLY A 117 5.41 22.53 10.09
CA GLY A 117 5.98 22.56 11.44
C GLY A 117 6.21 21.18 12.07
N GLU A 118 5.62 20.12 11.51
CA GLU A 118 5.73 18.77 12.06
C GLU A 118 7.18 18.25 12.00
N SER A 119 7.56 17.46 13.00
CA SER A 119 8.86 16.78 12.99
C SER A 119 8.83 15.59 12.02
N ILE A 120 10.00 15.17 11.53
CA ILE A 120 10.12 13.95 10.72
C ILE A 120 9.56 12.75 11.47
N GLU A 121 9.81 12.66 12.76
CA GLU A 121 9.30 11.58 13.61
C GLU A 121 7.78 11.63 13.74
N SER A 122 7.17 12.80 13.91
CA SER A 122 5.70 12.95 13.92
C SER A 122 5.08 12.51 12.59
N LEU A 123 5.68 12.88 11.46
CA LEU A 123 5.22 12.48 10.14
C LEU A 123 5.36 10.96 9.93
N ARG A 124 6.44 10.37 10.42
CA ARG A 124 6.66 8.91 10.39
C ARG A 124 5.57 8.18 11.19
N GLN A 125 5.34 8.59 12.42
CA GLN A 125 4.33 7.99 13.29
C GLN A 125 2.92 8.13 12.72
N TRP A 126 2.59 9.28 12.13
CA TRP A 126 1.31 9.45 11.46
C TRP A 126 1.16 8.47 10.27
N GLN A 127 2.19 8.35 9.44
CA GLN A 127 2.16 7.46 8.28
C GLN A 127 2.08 5.99 8.69
N GLU A 128 2.84 5.57 9.70
CA GLU A 128 2.77 4.22 10.27
C GLU A 128 1.39 3.92 10.86
N PHE A 129 0.80 4.90 11.54
CA PHE A 129 -0.58 4.79 12.04
C PHE A 129 -1.56 4.54 10.88
N GLU A 130 -1.51 5.31 9.80
CA GLU A 130 -2.39 5.13 8.65
C GLU A 130 -2.21 3.75 8.00
N ILE A 131 -0.96 3.33 7.75
CA ILE A 131 -0.65 2.06 7.09
C ILE A 131 -1.09 0.87 7.94
N ASN A 132 -0.80 0.88 9.24
CA ASN A 132 -1.15 -0.23 10.12
C ASN A 132 -2.66 -0.37 10.28
N ASN A 133 -3.37 0.74 10.49
CA ASN A 133 -4.82 0.68 10.61
C ASN A 133 -5.50 0.26 9.29
N LEU A 134 -5.06 0.78 8.14
CA LEU A 134 -5.58 0.33 6.84
C LEU A 134 -5.34 -1.16 6.61
N ARG A 135 -4.17 -1.66 6.99
CA ARG A 135 -3.86 -3.10 6.91
C ARG A 135 -4.83 -3.92 7.76
N GLU A 136 -5.08 -3.51 9.00
CA GLU A 136 -6.01 -4.18 9.90
C GLU A 136 -7.45 -4.12 9.36
N GLU A 137 -7.88 -2.96 8.86
CA GLU A 137 -9.21 -2.78 8.26
C GLU A 137 -9.40 -3.67 7.02
N CYS A 138 -8.40 -3.77 6.17
CA CYS A 138 -8.43 -4.65 5.00
C CYS A 138 -8.44 -6.13 5.40
N HIS A 139 -7.60 -6.51 6.35
CA HIS A 139 -7.58 -7.88 6.87
C HIS A 139 -8.93 -8.30 7.47
N ARG A 140 -9.53 -7.44 8.29
CA ARG A 140 -10.85 -7.68 8.90
C ARG A 140 -11.96 -7.89 7.86
N ARG A 141 -11.83 -7.26 6.69
CA ARG A 141 -12.84 -7.29 5.61
C ARG A 141 -12.50 -8.20 4.44
N ASN A 142 -11.40 -8.94 4.51
CA ASN A 142 -10.91 -9.75 3.39
C ASN A 142 -10.66 -8.90 2.12
N LYS A 143 -10.08 -7.73 2.28
CA LYS A 143 -9.72 -6.83 1.17
C LYS A 143 -8.22 -6.83 0.96
N ASP A 144 -7.80 -6.66 -0.29
CA ASP A 144 -6.38 -6.53 -0.62
C ASP A 144 -5.85 -5.15 -0.21
N PHE A 145 -4.64 -5.14 0.35
CA PHE A 145 -3.92 -3.93 0.73
C PHE A 145 -2.49 -3.94 0.20
N TYR A 146 -2.10 -2.84 -0.46
CA TYR A 146 -0.77 -2.68 -1.06
C TYR A 146 -0.17 -1.33 -0.68
N VAL A 147 1.16 -1.30 -0.56
CA VAL A 147 1.93 -0.05 -0.35
C VAL A 147 2.83 0.17 -1.54
N VAL A 148 2.76 1.36 -2.13
CA VAL A 148 3.58 1.79 -3.27
C VAL A 148 4.28 3.07 -2.90
N SER A 149 5.57 3.23 -3.20
CA SER A 149 6.27 4.47 -2.93
C SER A 149 6.06 5.51 -4.06
N ASP A 150 6.39 6.75 -3.75
CA ASP A 150 6.22 7.88 -4.66
C ASP A 150 7.40 8.08 -5.64
N ASN A 151 8.42 7.21 -5.63
CA ASN A 151 9.50 7.27 -6.61
C ASN A 151 9.04 6.78 -8.00
N GLU A 152 9.70 7.26 -9.04
CA GLU A 152 9.27 7.02 -10.43
C GLU A 152 9.28 5.52 -10.81
N GLU A 153 10.26 4.76 -10.34
CA GLU A 153 10.36 3.34 -10.63
C GLU A 153 9.21 2.54 -10.03
N ASP A 154 8.89 2.81 -8.77
CA ASP A 154 7.79 2.14 -8.09
C ASP A 154 6.43 2.56 -8.67
N GLN A 155 6.28 3.82 -9.09
CA GLN A 155 5.09 4.25 -9.81
C GLN A 155 4.92 3.53 -11.16
N ASN A 156 6.00 3.27 -11.89
CA ASN A 156 5.91 2.48 -13.13
C ASN A 156 5.46 1.05 -12.84
N LYS A 157 6.03 0.40 -11.82
CA LYS A 157 5.59 -0.93 -11.36
C LYS A 157 4.13 -0.92 -10.90
N PHE A 158 3.66 0.18 -10.34
CA PHE A 158 2.25 0.33 -9.97
C PHE A 158 1.31 0.25 -11.18
N PHE A 159 1.66 0.83 -12.34
CA PHE A 159 0.83 0.72 -13.53
C PHE A 159 0.80 -0.72 -14.08
N ASP A 160 1.94 -1.41 -14.08
CA ASP A 160 1.99 -2.83 -14.44
C ASP A 160 1.09 -3.66 -13.50
N PHE A 161 1.11 -3.34 -12.22
CA PHE A 161 0.27 -3.98 -11.21
C PHE A 161 -1.23 -3.68 -11.41
N LEU A 162 -1.61 -2.45 -11.75
CA LEU A 162 -3.00 -2.13 -12.09
C LEU A 162 -3.50 -2.97 -13.27
N SER A 163 -2.65 -3.20 -14.27
CA SER A 163 -3.00 -4.07 -15.40
C SER A 163 -3.25 -5.51 -14.94
N LEU A 164 -2.42 -6.05 -14.06
CA LEU A 164 -2.63 -7.40 -13.48
C LEU A 164 -3.93 -7.49 -12.68
N LEU A 165 -4.25 -6.47 -11.88
CA LEU A 165 -5.52 -6.43 -11.13
C LEU A 165 -6.74 -6.45 -12.07
N ARG A 166 -6.67 -5.76 -13.20
CA ARG A 166 -7.73 -5.78 -14.23
C ARG A 166 -7.88 -7.14 -14.89
N GLU A 167 -6.80 -7.89 -15.03
CA GLU A 167 -6.81 -9.28 -15.53
C GLU A 167 -7.33 -10.28 -14.50
N GLY A 168 -7.74 -9.80 -13.32
CA GLY A 168 -8.31 -10.62 -12.26
C GLY A 168 -7.26 -11.22 -11.32
N PHE A 169 -6.07 -10.63 -11.24
CA PHE A 169 -5.06 -11.07 -10.27
C PHE A 169 -5.62 -10.96 -8.84
N SER A 170 -5.39 -12.00 -8.07
CA SER A 170 -5.72 -12.07 -6.64
C SER A 170 -4.52 -12.66 -5.89
N SER A 171 -4.08 -11.97 -4.85
CA SER A 171 -3.02 -12.50 -3.97
C SER A 171 -3.47 -13.75 -3.21
N TYR A 172 -4.77 -13.86 -2.93
CA TYR A 172 -5.36 -15.05 -2.32
C TYR A 172 -5.31 -16.26 -3.26
N ASP A 173 -5.68 -16.09 -4.54
CA ASP A 173 -5.66 -17.18 -5.53
C ASP A 173 -4.21 -17.65 -5.74
N LEU A 174 -3.25 -16.71 -5.86
CA LEU A 174 -1.84 -17.04 -5.95
C LEU A 174 -1.36 -17.84 -4.72
N ALA A 175 -1.71 -17.41 -3.53
CA ALA A 175 -1.33 -18.10 -2.30
C ALA A 175 -1.95 -19.51 -2.24
N THR A 176 -3.20 -19.65 -2.68
CA THR A 176 -3.91 -20.92 -2.76
C THR A 176 -3.21 -21.88 -3.72
N ASP A 177 -2.85 -21.41 -4.92
CA ASP A 177 -2.13 -22.20 -5.91
C ASP A 177 -0.76 -22.67 -5.40
N ILE A 178 -0.01 -21.77 -4.72
CA ILE A 178 1.26 -22.13 -4.09
C ILE A 178 1.05 -23.20 -3.00
N CYS A 179 0.06 -23.03 -2.15
CA CYS A 179 -0.29 -24.03 -1.13
C CYS A 179 -0.62 -25.39 -1.76
N HIS A 180 -1.41 -25.43 -2.84
CA HIS A 180 -1.71 -26.67 -3.55
C HIS A 180 -0.45 -27.33 -4.11
N GLN A 181 0.44 -26.57 -4.73
CA GLN A 181 1.71 -27.10 -5.25
C GLN A 181 2.58 -27.70 -4.15
N ILE A 182 2.69 -27.03 -3.00
CA ILE A 182 3.41 -27.54 -1.83
C ILE A 182 2.76 -28.84 -1.35
N MET A 183 1.45 -28.88 -1.18
CA MET A 183 0.73 -30.04 -0.71
C MET A 183 0.85 -31.22 -1.67
N GLU A 184 0.84 -31.01 -2.98
CA GLU A 184 1.07 -32.05 -3.98
C GLU A 184 2.47 -32.68 -3.89
N GLN A 185 3.50 -31.85 -3.63
CA GLN A 185 4.87 -32.35 -3.42
C GLN A 185 5.00 -33.21 -2.16
N PHE A 186 4.27 -32.88 -1.12
CA PHE A 186 4.40 -33.49 0.21
C PHE A 186 3.21 -34.36 0.63
N ASN A 187 2.30 -34.67 -0.31
CA ASN A 187 1.05 -35.42 -0.04
C ASN A 187 1.26 -36.84 0.54
N LYS A 188 2.50 -37.35 0.53
CA LYS A 188 2.87 -38.68 1.04
C LYS A 188 3.42 -38.64 2.46
N GLN A 189 3.48 -37.47 3.07
CA GLN A 189 4.01 -37.28 4.42
C GLN A 189 2.88 -37.00 5.41
N ASP A 190 2.91 -37.67 6.56
CA ASP A 190 1.92 -37.44 7.62
C ASP A 190 2.08 -36.08 8.30
N ILE A 191 3.30 -35.51 8.26
CA ILE A 191 3.63 -34.21 8.88
C ILE A 191 4.50 -33.41 7.91
N LEU A 192 4.11 -32.16 7.66
CA LEU A 192 4.89 -31.15 6.95
C LEU A 192 5.34 -30.07 7.95
N TYR A 193 6.65 -29.93 8.10
CA TYR A 193 7.24 -28.80 8.84
C TYR A 193 7.60 -27.72 7.86
N MET A 194 6.98 -26.54 8.00
CA MET A 194 7.34 -25.33 7.27
C MET A 194 8.06 -24.39 8.23
N VAL A 195 9.31 -24.11 7.95
CA VAL A 195 10.15 -23.25 8.78
C VAL A 195 10.69 -22.12 7.91
N ASP A 196 10.50 -20.89 8.34
CA ASP A 196 11.14 -19.74 7.75
C ASP A 196 12.66 -19.81 7.95
N GLY A 197 13.40 -19.56 6.88
CA GLY A 197 14.87 -19.65 6.90
C GLY A 197 15.54 -18.35 7.34
N ASP A 198 15.19 -17.28 6.67
CA ASP A 198 15.81 -15.97 6.84
C ASP A 198 15.38 -15.34 8.19
N LYS A 199 16.35 -14.83 8.96
CA LYS A 199 16.15 -14.27 10.30
C LYS A 199 15.52 -15.23 11.33
N THR A 200 15.24 -16.46 10.94
CA THR A 200 14.75 -17.54 11.83
C THR A 200 15.85 -18.59 12.03
N ILE A 201 16.17 -19.40 11.01
CA ILE A 201 17.26 -20.39 11.10
C ILE A 201 18.62 -19.73 10.92
N ILE A 202 18.71 -18.74 10.04
CA ILE A 202 19.91 -17.91 9.85
C ILE A 202 19.65 -16.48 10.32
N THR A 203 20.71 -15.78 10.69
CA THR A 203 20.58 -14.42 11.27
C THR A 203 20.32 -13.36 10.20
N GLN A 204 20.64 -13.63 8.95
CA GLN A 204 20.53 -12.70 7.84
C GLN A 204 19.27 -12.98 7.01
N ASP A 205 18.84 -11.98 6.26
CA ASP A 205 18.00 -12.12 5.09
C ASP A 205 18.92 -12.49 3.91
N SER A 206 18.95 -13.77 3.53
CA SER A 206 19.96 -14.33 2.66
C SER A 206 20.04 -13.64 1.30
N TYR A 207 18.90 -13.36 0.69
CA TYR A 207 18.87 -12.68 -0.61
C TYR A 207 19.35 -11.23 -0.50
N ARG A 208 18.82 -10.47 0.45
CA ARG A 208 19.22 -9.06 0.64
C ARG A 208 20.68 -8.94 1.02
N PHE A 209 21.17 -9.87 1.82
CA PHE A 209 22.56 -9.87 2.25
C PHE A 209 23.54 -10.23 1.13
N CYS A 210 23.19 -11.24 0.30
CA CYS A 210 24.07 -11.73 -0.75
C CYS A 210 23.89 -11.04 -2.10
N CYS A 211 22.82 -10.26 -2.29
CA CYS A 211 22.52 -9.64 -3.56
C CYS A 211 23.43 -8.47 -3.88
N ASN A 212 23.88 -8.38 -5.13
CA ASN A 212 24.55 -7.20 -5.65
C ASN A 212 23.53 -6.34 -6.41
N GLY A 213 23.39 -5.06 -6.02
CA GLY A 213 22.51 -4.12 -6.64
C GLY A 213 21.24 -3.84 -5.83
N LYS A 214 20.11 -3.76 -6.48
CA LYS A 214 18.84 -3.40 -5.85
C LYS A 214 18.38 -4.50 -4.90
N THR A 215 18.12 -4.14 -3.64
CA THR A 215 17.70 -5.06 -2.58
C THR A 215 16.23 -4.91 -2.20
N LYS A 216 15.47 -4.09 -2.89
CA LYS A 216 14.02 -3.96 -2.73
C LYS A 216 13.36 -3.41 -4.00
N ILE A 217 12.13 -3.84 -4.27
CA ILE A 217 11.34 -3.40 -5.43
C ILE A 217 10.66 -2.07 -5.14
N PHE A 218 10.04 -1.95 -3.97
CA PHE A 218 9.37 -0.74 -3.53
C PHE A 218 10.20 -0.04 -2.46
N ASP A 219 10.20 1.28 -2.48
CA ASP A 219 10.78 2.07 -1.41
C ASP A 219 9.86 2.05 -0.19
N GLY A 220 10.46 1.94 1.01
CA GLY A 220 9.72 1.77 2.25
C GLY A 220 9.85 0.34 2.83
N ASP A 221 9.38 0.17 4.05
CA ASP A 221 9.53 -1.07 4.82
C ASP A 221 8.22 -1.86 4.94
N PHE A 222 7.15 -1.40 4.28
CA PHE A 222 5.81 -1.97 4.40
C PHE A 222 5.45 -2.77 3.15
N TYR A 223 5.81 -4.05 3.14
CA TYR A 223 5.41 -4.96 2.07
C TYR A 223 4.17 -5.75 2.45
N THR A 224 3.25 -5.87 1.51
CA THR A 224 2.17 -6.87 1.52
C THR A 224 2.68 -8.20 0.99
N GLY A 225 1.90 -9.27 1.12
CA GLY A 225 2.29 -10.58 0.60
C GLY A 225 2.62 -10.56 -0.90
N TYR A 226 1.84 -9.84 -1.71
CA TYR A 226 2.11 -9.70 -3.14
C TYR A 226 3.40 -8.91 -3.43
N GLN A 227 3.62 -7.82 -2.72
CA GLN A 227 4.83 -7.02 -2.88
C GLN A 227 6.08 -7.80 -2.49
N SER A 228 6.01 -8.60 -1.42
CA SER A 228 7.07 -9.52 -1.04
C SER A 228 7.34 -10.56 -2.12
N PHE A 229 6.29 -11.15 -2.72
CA PHE A 229 6.42 -12.09 -3.82
C PHE A 229 7.13 -11.47 -5.04
N LEU A 230 6.72 -10.27 -5.46
CA LEU A 230 7.38 -9.56 -6.56
C LEU A 230 8.85 -9.27 -6.26
N PHE A 231 9.13 -8.85 -5.04
CA PHE A 231 10.48 -8.59 -4.58
C PHE A 231 11.36 -9.85 -4.66
N GLU A 232 10.89 -10.97 -4.17
CA GLU A 232 11.62 -12.24 -4.23
C GLU A 232 11.83 -12.73 -5.65
N LYS A 233 10.83 -12.59 -6.51
CA LYS A 233 10.96 -12.92 -7.92
C LYS A 233 12.04 -12.08 -8.62
N GLU A 234 12.15 -10.81 -8.31
CA GLU A 234 13.21 -9.95 -8.84
C GLU A 234 14.58 -10.33 -8.29
N LEU A 235 14.66 -10.64 -6.99
CA LEU A 235 15.90 -11.08 -6.36
C LEU A 235 16.46 -12.38 -6.96
N GLN A 236 15.59 -13.32 -7.35
CA GLN A 236 16.00 -14.57 -8.01
C GLN A 236 16.76 -14.33 -9.33
N THR A 237 16.54 -13.20 -9.98
CA THR A 237 17.23 -12.80 -11.22
C THR A 237 18.43 -11.91 -10.97
N ALA A 238 18.62 -11.45 -9.74
CA ALA A 238 19.72 -10.56 -9.39
C ALA A 238 21.06 -11.29 -9.30
N SER A 239 22.14 -10.55 -9.51
CA SER A 239 23.50 -11.09 -9.34
C SER A 239 23.80 -11.32 -7.87
N ILE A 240 24.17 -12.55 -7.52
CA ILE A 240 24.52 -12.94 -6.14
C ILE A 240 26.04 -12.87 -5.94
N ASP A 241 26.46 -12.19 -4.91
CA ASP A 241 27.83 -12.19 -4.43
C ASP A 241 28.10 -13.46 -3.62
N LYS A 242 28.72 -14.45 -4.28
CA LYS A 242 29.00 -15.74 -3.66
C LYS A 242 29.95 -15.67 -2.47
N SER A 243 30.76 -14.62 -2.36
CA SER A 243 31.68 -14.45 -1.22
C SER A 243 30.91 -14.21 0.08
N LYS A 244 29.78 -13.53 -0.01
CA LYS A 244 28.92 -13.24 1.14
C LYS A 244 28.17 -14.46 1.68
N ILE A 245 28.02 -15.53 0.87
CA ILE A 245 27.37 -16.76 1.33
C ILE A 245 28.13 -17.37 2.51
N ALA A 246 29.44 -17.30 2.49
CA ALA A 246 30.28 -17.81 3.59
C ALA A 246 30.15 -17.00 4.90
N GLU A 247 29.54 -15.81 4.85
CA GLU A 247 29.33 -14.94 6.01
C GLU A 247 27.94 -15.15 6.66
N ILE A 248 27.09 -16.00 6.06
CA ILE A 248 25.78 -16.34 6.63
C ILE A 248 25.99 -17.17 7.89
N THR A 249 25.38 -16.75 8.98
CA THR A 249 25.50 -17.41 10.29
C THR A 249 24.17 -18.03 10.72
N ILE A 250 24.28 -19.16 11.42
CA ILE A 250 23.11 -19.83 12.02
C ILE A 250 22.64 -19.02 13.25
N ASN A 251 21.37 -18.87 13.40
CA ASN A 251 20.78 -18.29 14.59
C ASN A 251 20.85 -19.32 15.73
N ASN A 252 21.62 -19.02 16.77
CA ASN A 252 21.80 -19.92 17.92
C ASN A 252 20.72 -19.74 19.02
N GLU A 253 19.73 -18.88 18.75
CA GLU A 253 18.63 -18.63 19.70
C GLU A 253 17.35 -19.43 19.34
N VAL A 254 17.41 -20.28 18.31
CA VAL A 254 16.30 -21.13 17.82
C VAL A 254 16.47 -22.56 18.34
#